data_0c44c643f17e06eca11983cf276c09df
#
_entry.id   0c44c643f17e06eca11983cf276c09df
#
_cell.length_a   1.000
_cell.length_b   1.000
_cell.length_c   1.000
_cell.angle_alpha   90.00
_cell.angle_beta   90.00
_cell.angle_gamma   90.00
#
_symmetry.space_group_name_H-M   'P 1'
#
loop_
_entity.id
_entity.type
_entity.pdbx_description
1 polymer ?
#
loop_
_entity_poly.entity_id
_entity_poly.type
_entity_poly.pdbx_seq_one_letter_code
_entity_poly.pdbx_strand_id
1 'polypeptide(L)'
;MKLTKKEFLKYVDHSLLKPNLTKEEVVAGLNFAKENECAAVCINTCNLDLAYEILKDTDVKIGTVIGFPSGAHTTFSKVAETIDAYARGAVEMDMVIDIGALRNGEADDVRKDIEAVVKASPAIVKVIFENYYLTKEEIALACKLAEEAGAHYVKTSTGFAPGGATVEDIKLMRASVSDKMKVKAAGGISTYADCIAMIEAGSDRIG
;
A
#
# COMPACT_ATOMS: atom_id res chain seq x y z
N MET A 1 -15.49 -12.95 -12.30
CA MET A 1 -16.15 -13.05 -10.94
C MET A 1 -17.23 -12.00 -10.79
N LYS A 2 -18.33 -12.28 -10.08
CA LYS A 2 -19.42 -11.30 -9.87
C LYS A 2 -19.54 -11.05 -8.36
N LEU A 3 -19.17 -9.84 -7.90
CA LEU A 3 -19.25 -9.43 -6.51
C LEU A 3 -20.45 -8.52 -6.28
N THR A 4 -21.08 -8.61 -5.12
CA THR A 4 -21.99 -7.56 -4.64
C THR A 4 -21.19 -6.29 -4.31
N LYS A 5 -21.85 -5.13 -4.24
CA LYS A 5 -21.18 -3.88 -3.84
C LYS A 5 -20.44 -4.02 -2.50
N LYS A 6 -21.07 -4.68 -1.52
CA LYS A 6 -20.48 -4.86 -0.18
C LYS A 6 -19.23 -5.75 -0.22
N GLU A 7 -19.26 -6.86 -0.94
CA GLU A 7 -18.09 -7.73 -1.11
C GLU A 7 -16.96 -7.02 -1.85
N PHE A 8 -17.27 -6.26 -2.91
CA PHE A 8 -16.30 -5.49 -3.66
C PHE A 8 -15.57 -4.46 -2.78
N LEU A 9 -16.32 -3.71 -1.97
CA LEU A 9 -15.75 -2.65 -1.12
C LEU A 9 -14.80 -3.18 -0.04
N LYS A 10 -14.87 -4.47 0.31
CA LYS A 10 -13.90 -5.13 1.20
C LYS A 10 -12.53 -5.40 0.54
N TYR A 11 -12.41 -5.18 -0.77
CA TYR A 11 -11.12 -5.13 -1.47
C TYR A 11 -10.54 -3.72 -1.56
N VAL A 12 -11.32 -2.67 -1.29
CA VAL A 12 -10.95 -1.29 -1.59
C VAL A 12 -10.25 -0.61 -0.42
N ASP A 13 -9.03 -0.12 -0.67
CA ASP A 13 -8.36 0.88 0.16
C ASP A 13 -8.67 2.27 -0.46
N HIS A 14 -9.59 3.02 0.16
CA HIS A 14 -9.96 4.34 -0.34
C HIS A 14 -8.84 5.35 -0.11
N SER A 15 -8.19 5.76 -1.20
CA SER A 15 -6.96 6.57 -1.15
C SER A 15 -7.25 8.08 -1.19
N LEU A 16 -6.73 8.81 -0.21
CA LEU A 16 -6.81 10.26 -0.05
C LEU A 16 -5.40 10.84 0.05
N LEU A 17 -4.57 10.63 -1.00
CA LEU A 17 -3.14 10.91 -0.99
C LEU A 17 -2.72 12.15 -1.79
N LYS A 18 -3.63 12.78 -2.55
CA LYS A 18 -3.29 13.99 -3.29
C LYS A 18 -2.84 15.09 -2.32
N PRO A 19 -1.70 15.76 -2.56
CA PRO A 19 -1.13 16.72 -1.60
C PRO A 19 -1.94 18.03 -1.49
N ASN A 20 -2.85 18.28 -2.41
CA ASN A 20 -3.67 19.49 -2.49
C ASN A 20 -5.10 19.27 -1.98
N LEU A 21 -5.43 18.15 -1.34
CA LEU A 21 -6.75 17.97 -0.73
C LEU A 21 -6.95 18.94 0.42
N THR A 22 -8.08 19.60 0.41
CA THR A 22 -8.52 20.43 1.55
C THR A 22 -8.99 19.52 2.70
N LYS A 23 -9.12 20.10 3.89
CA LYS A 23 -9.64 19.37 5.06
C LYS A 23 -11.04 18.84 4.81
N GLU A 24 -11.89 19.64 4.15
CA GLU A 24 -13.27 19.29 3.80
C GLU A 24 -13.30 18.08 2.85
N GLU A 25 -12.42 18.05 1.85
CA GLU A 25 -12.31 16.93 0.92
C GLU A 25 -11.82 15.66 1.61
N VAL A 26 -10.87 15.77 2.54
CA VAL A 26 -10.42 14.62 3.35
C VAL A 26 -11.56 14.11 4.23
N VAL A 27 -12.30 14.97 4.92
CA VAL A 27 -13.47 14.58 5.74
C VAL A 27 -14.53 13.91 4.89
N ALA A 28 -14.83 14.44 3.71
CA ALA A 28 -15.80 13.83 2.79
C ALA A 28 -15.36 12.42 2.36
N GLY A 29 -14.08 12.23 2.03
CA GLY A 29 -13.53 10.93 1.66
C GLY A 29 -13.53 9.91 2.82
N LEU A 30 -13.21 10.35 4.04
CA LEU A 30 -13.29 9.50 5.24
C LEU A 30 -14.72 9.06 5.54
N ASN A 31 -15.69 9.97 5.46
CA ASN A 31 -17.11 9.65 5.62
C ASN A 31 -17.61 8.71 4.52
N PHE A 32 -17.20 8.91 3.26
CA PHE A 32 -17.49 7.98 2.18
C PHE A 32 -16.99 6.56 2.49
N ALA A 33 -15.75 6.41 2.95
CA ALA A 33 -15.20 5.11 3.32
C ALA A 33 -15.95 4.46 4.48
N LYS A 34 -16.34 5.25 5.49
CA LYS A 34 -17.14 4.82 6.64
C LYS A 34 -18.52 4.32 6.21
N GLU A 35 -19.27 5.12 5.46
CA GLU A 35 -20.64 4.82 5.00
C GLU A 35 -20.70 3.60 4.07
N ASN A 36 -19.65 3.40 3.29
CA ASN A 36 -19.56 2.28 2.35
C ASN A 36 -18.81 1.08 2.92
N GLU A 37 -18.37 1.11 4.17
CA GLU A 37 -17.64 0.03 4.84
C GLU A 37 -16.44 -0.49 4.02
N CYS A 38 -15.64 0.42 3.45
CA CYS A 38 -14.43 0.05 2.72
C CYS A 38 -13.48 -0.80 3.58
N ALA A 39 -12.58 -1.55 2.96
CA ALA A 39 -11.59 -2.33 3.70
C ALA A 39 -10.68 -1.43 4.55
N ALA A 40 -10.18 -0.36 3.94
CA ALA A 40 -9.35 0.65 4.60
C ALA A 40 -9.49 2.02 3.92
N VAL A 41 -8.99 3.04 4.58
CA VAL A 41 -8.52 4.27 3.95
C VAL A 41 -7.01 4.23 3.81
N CYS A 42 -6.44 4.99 2.85
CA CYS A 42 -5.00 5.21 2.76
C CYS A 42 -4.78 6.72 2.62
N ILE A 43 -4.17 7.35 3.63
CA ILE A 43 -4.10 8.80 3.77
C ILE A 43 -2.67 9.29 4.02
N ASN A 44 -2.43 10.59 3.81
CA ASN A 44 -1.18 11.21 4.23
C ASN A 44 -1.07 11.26 5.76
N THR A 45 0.13 11.10 6.30
CA THR A 45 0.41 11.05 7.75
C THR A 45 -0.11 12.27 8.51
N CYS A 46 -0.12 13.46 7.89
CA CYS A 46 -0.64 14.69 8.49
C CYS A 46 -2.15 14.67 8.78
N ASN A 47 -2.91 13.74 8.20
CA ASN A 47 -4.35 13.61 8.39
C ASN A 47 -4.75 12.47 9.35
N LEU A 48 -3.79 11.81 10.00
CA LEU A 48 -4.06 10.62 10.84
C LEU A 48 -4.96 10.92 12.03
N ASP A 49 -4.74 12.02 12.75
CA ASP A 49 -5.57 12.39 13.91
C ASP A 49 -7.04 12.61 13.47
N LEU A 50 -7.24 13.24 12.31
CA LEU A 50 -8.57 13.46 11.73
C LEU A 50 -9.24 12.13 11.34
N ALA A 51 -8.49 11.22 10.71
CA ALA A 51 -9.01 9.91 10.35
C ALA A 51 -9.35 9.08 11.59
N TYR A 52 -8.50 9.12 12.62
CA TYR A 52 -8.77 8.42 13.87
C TYR A 52 -10.08 8.88 14.50
N GLU A 53 -10.31 10.19 14.63
CA GLU A 53 -11.54 10.72 15.18
C GLU A 53 -12.80 10.30 14.42
N ILE A 54 -12.73 10.16 13.10
CA ILE A 54 -13.89 9.79 12.27
C ILE A 54 -14.11 8.27 12.22
N LEU A 55 -13.03 7.47 12.26
CA LEU A 55 -13.08 6.04 11.96
C LEU A 55 -12.86 5.11 13.17
N LYS A 56 -12.44 5.60 14.35
CA LYS A 56 -12.08 4.80 15.52
C LYS A 56 -13.14 3.79 15.96
N ASP A 57 -14.42 4.11 15.76
CA ASP A 57 -15.56 3.26 16.15
C ASP A 57 -16.13 2.50 14.94
N THR A 58 -15.33 2.23 13.91
CA THR A 58 -15.72 1.52 12.70
C THR A 58 -14.77 0.37 12.39
N ASP A 59 -15.18 -0.52 11.47
CA ASP A 59 -14.31 -1.59 10.96
C ASP A 59 -13.33 -1.15 9.87
N VAL A 60 -13.45 0.08 9.35
CA VAL A 60 -12.57 0.62 8.30
C VAL A 60 -11.18 0.84 8.88
N LYS A 61 -10.18 0.17 8.31
CA LYS A 61 -8.80 0.28 8.78
C LYS A 61 -8.18 1.62 8.38
N ILE A 62 -7.43 2.22 9.30
CA ILE A 62 -6.67 3.42 9.02
C ILE A 62 -5.30 3.00 8.51
N GLY A 63 -5.09 3.19 7.22
CA GLY A 63 -3.82 3.01 6.54
C GLY A 63 -3.17 4.35 6.20
N THR A 64 -1.85 4.36 6.18
CA THR A 64 -1.05 5.52 5.76
C THR A 64 0.14 5.09 4.91
N VAL A 65 0.94 6.04 4.49
CA VAL A 65 2.11 5.84 3.63
C VAL A 65 3.40 6.17 4.37
N ILE A 66 4.49 5.46 4.03
CA ILE A 66 5.81 5.60 4.66
C ILE A 66 6.87 5.78 3.56
N GLY A 67 7.71 6.80 3.70
CA GLY A 67 8.73 7.14 2.71
C GLY A 67 8.15 7.49 1.34
N PHE A 68 6.98 8.09 1.33
CA PHE A 68 6.15 8.23 0.13
C PHE A 68 6.27 9.63 -0.52
N PRO A 69 6.16 9.75 -1.87
CA PRO A 69 5.98 8.65 -2.83
C PRO A 69 7.28 8.09 -3.41
N SER A 70 8.44 8.68 -3.12
CA SER A 70 9.69 8.39 -3.83
C SER A 70 10.47 7.18 -3.30
N GLY A 71 10.25 6.76 -2.05
CA GLY A 71 11.05 5.74 -1.36
C GLY A 71 12.48 6.19 -0.98
N ALA A 72 12.96 7.30 -1.53
CA ALA A 72 14.32 7.83 -1.37
C ALA A 72 14.51 8.53 -0.01
N HIS A 73 14.19 7.84 1.06
CA HIS A 73 14.32 8.27 2.44
C HIS A 73 15.25 7.32 3.18
N THR A 74 15.95 7.82 4.20
CA THR A 74 16.76 6.95 5.05
C THR A 74 15.85 5.98 5.81
N THR A 75 16.34 4.78 6.12
CA THR A 75 15.64 3.81 6.97
C THR A 75 15.23 4.42 8.30
N PHE A 76 16.09 5.26 8.92
CA PHE A 76 15.74 5.96 10.15
C PHE A 76 14.48 6.83 10.00
N SER A 77 14.37 7.60 8.90
CA SER A 77 13.18 8.44 8.65
C SER A 77 11.91 7.60 8.47
N LYS A 78 11.99 6.50 7.72
CA LYS A 78 10.85 5.58 7.53
C LYS A 78 10.42 4.92 8.84
N VAL A 79 11.36 4.50 9.67
CA VAL A 79 11.09 3.94 11.00
C VAL A 79 10.43 4.98 11.92
N ALA A 80 10.96 6.21 11.98
CA ALA A 80 10.37 7.28 12.78
C ALA A 80 8.95 7.63 12.33
N GLU A 81 8.71 7.71 11.02
CA GLU A 81 7.38 7.94 10.44
C GLU A 81 6.41 6.80 10.79
N THR A 82 6.87 5.55 10.75
CA THR A 82 6.07 4.37 11.12
C THR A 82 5.65 4.39 12.59
N ILE A 83 6.57 4.73 13.50
CA ILE A 83 6.30 4.82 14.94
C ILE A 83 5.29 5.93 15.22
N ASP A 84 5.47 7.12 14.65
CA ASP A 84 4.53 8.24 14.83
C ASP A 84 3.15 7.90 14.24
N ALA A 85 3.12 7.32 13.04
CA ALA A 85 1.87 6.93 12.40
C ALA A 85 1.08 5.88 13.21
N TYR A 86 1.77 4.89 13.77
CA TYR A 86 1.14 3.89 14.64
C TYR A 86 0.58 4.52 15.93
N ALA A 87 1.34 5.41 16.56
CA ALA A 87 0.91 6.13 17.76
C ALA A 87 -0.34 6.99 17.51
N ARG A 88 -0.56 7.43 16.25
CA ARG A 88 -1.76 8.19 15.80
C ARG A 88 -2.90 7.31 15.29
N GLY A 89 -2.82 5.98 15.49
CA GLY A 89 -3.90 5.04 15.20
C GLY A 89 -3.88 4.41 13.82
N ALA A 90 -2.84 4.60 13.01
CA ALA A 90 -2.67 3.84 11.77
C ALA A 90 -2.34 2.38 12.08
N VAL A 91 -3.04 1.45 11.43
CA VAL A 91 -2.85 0.00 11.60
C VAL A 91 -2.37 -0.70 10.32
N GLU A 92 -2.24 0.05 9.24
CA GLU A 92 -1.67 -0.40 7.96
C GLU A 92 -0.67 0.65 7.43
N MET A 93 0.53 0.21 7.03
CA MET A 93 1.63 1.06 6.57
C MET A 93 2.00 0.67 5.14
N ASP A 94 1.74 1.54 4.17
CA ASP A 94 2.11 1.34 2.76
C ASP A 94 3.48 2.02 2.54
N MET A 95 4.59 1.31 2.74
CA MET A 95 5.95 1.85 2.59
C MET A 95 6.46 1.73 1.15
N VAL A 96 7.23 2.71 0.69
CA VAL A 96 7.93 2.64 -0.60
C VAL A 96 9.37 2.18 -0.37
N ILE A 97 9.84 1.19 -1.17
CA ILE A 97 11.25 0.75 -1.14
C ILE A 97 12.20 1.85 -1.62
N ASP A 98 13.48 1.72 -1.32
CA ASP A 98 14.52 2.45 -2.08
C ASP A 98 14.66 1.79 -3.47
N ILE A 99 14.00 2.41 -4.45
CA ILE A 99 13.96 1.93 -5.84
C ILE A 99 15.37 1.97 -6.45
N GLY A 100 16.14 3.01 -6.10
CA GLY A 100 17.52 3.17 -6.58
C GLY A 100 18.43 2.05 -6.09
N ALA A 101 18.37 1.74 -4.80
CA ALA A 101 19.13 0.66 -4.19
C ALA A 101 18.79 -0.70 -4.80
N LEU A 102 17.49 -0.99 -5.03
CA LEU A 102 17.09 -2.23 -5.71
C LEU A 102 17.70 -2.35 -7.10
N ARG A 103 17.62 -1.27 -7.91
CA ARG A 103 18.16 -1.23 -9.28
C ARG A 103 19.70 -1.27 -9.33
N ASN A 104 20.36 -0.83 -8.27
CA ASN A 104 21.81 -0.97 -8.10
C ASN A 104 22.24 -2.39 -7.68
N GLY A 105 21.28 -3.30 -7.40
CA GLY A 105 21.58 -4.64 -6.91
C GLY A 105 21.87 -4.71 -5.39
N GLU A 106 21.56 -3.65 -4.63
CA GLU A 106 21.76 -3.53 -3.19
C GLU A 106 20.63 -4.25 -2.42
N ALA A 107 20.39 -5.52 -2.77
CA ALA A 107 19.23 -6.29 -2.32
C ALA A 107 19.17 -6.43 -0.79
N ASP A 108 20.31 -6.62 -0.12
CA ASP A 108 20.37 -6.77 1.34
C ASP A 108 20.00 -5.46 2.07
N ASP A 109 20.35 -4.31 1.52
CA ASP A 109 20.00 -3.01 2.10
C ASP A 109 18.49 -2.73 1.92
N VAL A 110 17.91 -3.06 0.76
CA VAL A 110 16.45 -3.00 0.55
C VAL A 110 15.72 -3.91 1.54
N ARG A 111 16.18 -5.15 1.72
CA ARG A 111 15.59 -6.09 2.67
C ARG A 111 15.64 -5.57 4.11
N LYS A 112 16.80 -5.03 4.54
CA LYS A 112 16.97 -4.45 5.88
C LYS A 112 16.10 -3.22 6.10
N ASP A 113 15.92 -2.38 5.09
CA ASP A 113 15.02 -1.20 5.15
C ASP A 113 13.57 -1.63 5.40
N ILE A 114 13.09 -2.63 4.64
CA ILE A 114 11.75 -3.19 4.84
C ILE A 114 11.63 -3.83 6.23
N GLU A 115 12.60 -4.65 6.64
CA GLU A 115 12.61 -5.33 7.94
C GLU A 115 12.58 -4.34 9.11
N ALA A 116 13.30 -3.22 9.00
CA ALA A 116 13.30 -2.18 10.02
C ALA A 116 11.92 -1.54 10.19
N VAL A 117 11.21 -1.26 9.09
CA VAL A 117 9.84 -0.73 9.12
C VAL A 117 8.87 -1.78 9.69
N VAL A 118 8.99 -3.05 9.29
CA VAL A 118 8.16 -4.15 9.83
C VAL A 118 8.32 -4.27 11.34
N LYS A 119 9.55 -4.14 11.86
CA LYS A 119 9.85 -4.23 13.30
C LYS A 119 9.44 -2.98 14.11
N ALA A 120 9.21 -1.85 13.43
CA ALA A 120 8.93 -0.58 14.08
C ALA A 120 7.54 -0.51 14.73
N SER A 121 6.59 -1.34 14.29
CA SER A 121 5.24 -1.40 14.86
C SER A 121 4.57 -2.75 14.58
N PRO A 122 3.50 -3.12 15.33
CA PRO A 122 2.71 -4.30 15.03
C PRO A 122 1.72 -4.11 13.86
N ALA A 123 1.77 -2.98 13.15
CA ALA A 123 0.87 -2.71 12.04
C ALA A 123 1.14 -3.62 10.83
N ILE A 124 0.14 -3.77 9.98
CA ILE A 124 0.30 -4.44 8.68
C ILE A 124 1.20 -3.57 7.79
N VAL A 125 2.27 -4.14 7.25
CA VAL A 125 3.16 -3.45 6.31
C VAL A 125 2.90 -3.96 4.89
N LYS A 126 2.67 -3.02 3.96
CA LYS A 126 2.52 -3.27 2.53
C LYS A 126 3.68 -2.56 1.82
N VAL A 127 4.43 -3.29 1.02
CA VAL A 127 5.67 -2.82 0.39
C VAL A 127 5.40 -2.42 -1.05
N ILE A 128 5.49 -1.11 -1.34
CA ILE A 128 5.32 -0.53 -2.67
C ILE A 128 6.64 -0.62 -3.43
N PHE A 129 6.62 -1.26 -4.58
CA PHE A 129 7.80 -1.41 -5.43
C PHE A 129 7.96 -0.29 -6.45
N GLU A 130 6.86 0.35 -6.87
CA GLU A 130 6.76 1.26 -8.00
C GLU A 130 7.20 0.57 -9.30
N ASN A 131 6.44 -0.44 -9.68
CA ASN A 131 6.75 -1.36 -10.78
C ASN A 131 7.09 -0.67 -12.11
N TYR A 132 6.59 0.55 -12.32
CA TYR A 132 6.88 1.34 -13.52
C TYR A 132 8.39 1.52 -13.78
N TYR A 133 9.20 1.58 -12.73
CA TYR A 133 10.65 1.79 -12.82
C TYR A 133 11.46 0.49 -12.83
N LEU A 134 10.81 -0.67 -12.71
CA LEU A 134 11.47 -1.96 -12.50
C LEU A 134 11.29 -2.91 -13.69
N THR A 135 12.27 -3.77 -13.90
CA THR A 135 12.14 -4.95 -14.78
C THR A 135 11.32 -6.04 -14.09
N LYS A 136 10.90 -7.05 -14.84
CA LYS A 136 10.15 -8.19 -14.27
C LYS A 136 10.99 -8.99 -13.26
N GLU A 137 12.29 -9.10 -13.51
CA GLU A 137 13.25 -9.75 -12.62
C GLU A 137 13.42 -8.97 -11.31
N GLU A 138 13.48 -7.63 -11.39
CA GLU A 138 13.56 -6.76 -10.21
C GLU A 138 12.25 -6.81 -9.40
N ILE A 139 11.08 -6.87 -10.05
CA ILE A 139 9.79 -7.06 -9.36
C ILE A 139 9.77 -8.40 -8.61
N ALA A 140 10.19 -9.49 -9.26
CA ALA A 140 10.25 -10.81 -8.63
C ALA A 140 11.24 -10.84 -7.44
N LEU A 141 12.40 -10.18 -7.59
CA LEU A 141 13.36 -10.00 -6.50
C LEU A 141 12.76 -9.22 -5.33
N ALA A 142 12.10 -8.08 -5.60
CA ALA A 142 11.46 -7.26 -4.57
C ALA A 142 10.38 -8.05 -3.79
N CYS A 143 9.61 -8.90 -4.48
CA CYS A 143 8.66 -9.81 -3.85
C CYS A 143 9.34 -10.71 -2.81
N LYS A 144 10.44 -11.35 -3.20
CA LYS A 144 11.21 -12.23 -2.32
C LYS A 144 11.76 -11.45 -1.11
N LEU A 145 12.38 -10.30 -1.33
CA LEU A 145 12.95 -9.47 -0.27
C LEU A 145 11.88 -9.00 0.72
N ALA A 146 10.69 -8.61 0.24
CA ALA A 146 9.58 -8.20 1.08
C ALA A 146 9.07 -9.36 1.97
N GLU A 147 8.96 -10.56 1.41
CA GLU A 147 8.56 -11.74 2.16
C GLU A 147 9.61 -12.14 3.20
N GLU A 148 10.90 -12.17 2.84
CA GLU A 148 12.01 -12.45 3.75
C GLU A 148 12.11 -11.43 4.89
N ALA A 149 11.77 -10.16 4.63
CA ALA A 149 11.73 -9.09 5.63
C ALA A 149 10.51 -9.16 6.56
N GLY A 150 9.56 -10.07 6.32
CA GLY A 150 8.37 -10.26 7.13
C GLY A 150 7.22 -9.29 6.84
N ALA A 151 7.20 -8.66 5.66
CA ALA A 151 6.07 -7.84 5.24
C ALA A 151 4.79 -8.67 5.05
N HIS A 152 3.64 -8.02 5.03
CA HIS A 152 2.34 -8.67 4.92
C HIS A 152 1.77 -8.61 3.51
N TYR A 153 2.12 -7.56 2.76
CA TYR A 153 1.69 -7.35 1.38
C TYR A 153 2.85 -6.87 0.52
N VAL A 154 2.80 -7.25 -0.75
CA VAL A 154 3.50 -6.59 -1.85
C VAL A 154 2.50 -5.72 -2.61
N LYS A 155 2.89 -4.50 -3.00
CA LYS A 155 2.03 -3.52 -3.67
C LYS A 155 2.73 -2.98 -4.91
N THR A 156 1.99 -2.82 -6.01
CA THR A 156 2.55 -2.44 -7.30
C THR A 156 3.08 -1.01 -7.33
N SER A 157 2.28 -0.02 -6.92
CA SER A 157 2.52 1.37 -7.31
C SER A 157 2.04 2.36 -6.26
N THR A 158 2.62 3.57 -6.30
CA THR A 158 2.19 4.71 -5.49
C THR A 158 0.96 5.42 -6.06
N GLY A 159 0.79 5.39 -7.39
CA GLY A 159 -0.16 6.21 -8.13
C GLY A 159 0.38 7.60 -8.51
N PHE A 160 1.67 7.88 -8.23
CA PHE A 160 2.35 9.15 -8.55
C PHE A 160 3.38 9.00 -9.68
N ALA A 161 3.72 7.77 -10.09
CA ALA A 161 4.49 7.52 -11.30
C ALA A 161 3.58 7.55 -12.55
N PRO A 162 4.16 7.66 -13.76
CA PRO A 162 3.38 7.64 -15.02
C PRO A 162 2.61 6.34 -15.26
N GLY A 163 3.04 5.22 -14.68
CA GLY A 163 2.39 3.91 -14.79
C GLY A 163 1.74 3.46 -13.47
N GLY A 164 0.87 2.46 -13.58
CA GLY A 164 0.16 1.84 -12.44
C GLY A 164 0.16 0.32 -12.52
N ALA A 165 -0.76 -0.31 -11.81
CA ALA A 165 -0.91 -1.76 -11.81
C ALA A 165 -1.30 -2.31 -13.19
N THR A 166 -0.72 -3.45 -13.54
CA THR A 166 -1.11 -4.24 -14.71
C THR A 166 -1.49 -5.66 -14.28
N VAL A 167 -2.38 -6.30 -15.04
CA VAL A 167 -2.75 -7.71 -14.82
C VAL A 167 -1.53 -8.62 -14.86
N GLU A 168 -0.58 -8.32 -15.76
CA GLU A 168 0.66 -9.06 -15.90
C GLU A 168 1.53 -8.97 -14.64
N ASP A 169 1.69 -7.75 -14.08
CA ASP A 169 2.45 -7.54 -12.85
C ASP A 169 1.81 -8.24 -11.66
N ILE A 170 0.48 -8.17 -11.52
CA ILE A 170 -0.21 -8.86 -10.43
C ILE A 170 -0.01 -10.37 -10.51
N LYS A 171 -0.11 -10.98 -11.70
CA LYS A 171 0.17 -12.40 -11.89
C LYS A 171 1.62 -12.76 -11.54
N LEU A 172 2.58 -11.93 -11.97
CA LEU A 172 3.99 -12.10 -11.63
C LEU A 172 4.21 -12.02 -10.12
N MET A 173 3.71 -10.97 -9.47
CA MET A 173 3.85 -10.77 -8.03
C MET A 173 3.19 -11.90 -7.25
N ARG A 174 1.97 -12.33 -7.63
CA ARG A 174 1.30 -13.47 -6.99
C ARG A 174 2.11 -14.76 -7.12
N ALA A 175 2.71 -15.02 -8.28
CA ALA A 175 3.54 -16.21 -8.51
C ALA A 175 4.91 -16.14 -7.81
N SER A 176 5.37 -14.95 -7.43
CA SER A 176 6.69 -14.71 -6.81
C SER A 176 6.67 -14.74 -5.28
N VAL A 177 5.51 -14.87 -4.65
CA VAL A 177 5.35 -14.91 -3.19
C VAL A 177 4.54 -16.13 -2.75
N SER A 178 4.68 -16.54 -1.49
CA SER A 178 3.89 -17.62 -0.92
C SER A 178 2.42 -17.23 -0.69
N ASP A 179 1.57 -18.22 -0.36
CA ASP A 179 0.15 -18.00 -0.03
C ASP A 179 -0.06 -17.18 1.26
N LYS A 180 0.98 -17.01 2.07
CA LYS A 180 0.92 -16.18 3.28
C LYS A 180 1.03 -14.70 2.98
N MET A 181 1.73 -14.35 1.91
CA MET A 181 1.88 -12.98 1.45
C MET A 181 0.69 -12.57 0.59
N LYS A 182 0.18 -11.37 0.79
CA LYS A 182 -0.92 -10.81 0.01
C LYS A 182 -0.41 -9.84 -1.06
N VAL A 183 -1.24 -9.60 -2.08
CA VAL A 183 -0.92 -8.71 -3.20
C VAL A 183 -1.91 -7.56 -3.24
N LYS A 184 -1.41 -6.32 -3.37
CA LYS A 184 -2.24 -5.12 -3.57
C LYS A 184 -1.95 -4.51 -4.94
N ALA A 185 -3.00 -4.35 -5.76
CA ALA A 185 -2.96 -3.58 -6.98
C ALA A 185 -3.27 -2.11 -6.68
N ALA A 186 -2.46 -1.18 -7.17
CA ALA A 186 -2.67 0.25 -7.00
C ALA A 186 -2.17 1.07 -8.19
N GLY A 187 -2.81 2.22 -8.42
CA GLY A 187 -2.51 3.12 -9.53
C GLY A 187 -3.10 2.67 -10.86
N GLY A 188 -3.68 3.60 -11.61
CA GLY A 188 -4.23 3.34 -12.94
C GLY A 188 -5.53 2.53 -13.01
N ILE A 189 -6.11 2.17 -11.87
CA ILE A 189 -7.34 1.36 -11.77
C ILE A 189 -8.52 2.33 -11.64
N SER A 190 -9.32 2.47 -12.71
CA SER A 190 -10.34 3.52 -12.77
C SER A 190 -11.77 3.00 -12.92
N THR A 191 -11.96 1.75 -13.33
CA THR A 191 -13.29 1.17 -13.53
C THR A 191 -13.50 -0.09 -12.71
N TYR A 192 -14.76 -0.45 -12.49
CA TYR A 192 -15.09 -1.72 -11.85
C TYR A 192 -14.52 -2.93 -12.62
N ALA A 193 -14.49 -2.86 -13.95
CA ALA A 193 -13.93 -3.91 -14.78
C ALA A 193 -12.42 -4.07 -14.53
N ASP A 194 -11.67 -2.95 -14.42
CA ASP A 194 -10.24 -2.98 -14.09
C ASP A 194 -10.02 -3.61 -12.71
N CYS A 195 -10.82 -3.22 -11.72
CA CYS A 195 -10.74 -3.81 -10.38
C CYS A 195 -10.94 -5.33 -10.40
N ILE A 196 -11.99 -5.81 -11.10
CA ILE A 196 -12.26 -7.25 -11.22
C ILE A 196 -11.09 -7.96 -11.92
N ALA A 197 -10.53 -7.39 -12.97
CA ALA A 197 -9.38 -7.98 -13.66
C ALA A 197 -8.17 -8.13 -12.72
N MET A 198 -7.90 -7.15 -11.84
CA MET A 198 -6.82 -7.24 -10.85
C MET A 198 -7.10 -8.31 -9.79
N ILE A 199 -8.36 -8.40 -9.30
CA ILE A 199 -8.75 -9.42 -8.33
C ILE A 199 -8.63 -10.83 -8.93
N GLU A 200 -9.11 -11.03 -10.16
CA GLU A 200 -9.01 -12.31 -10.87
C GLU A 200 -7.55 -12.68 -11.20
N ALA A 201 -6.67 -11.69 -11.33
CA ALA A 201 -5.23 -11.91 -11.49
C ALA A 201 -4.51 -12.33 -10.19
N GLY A 202 -5.17 -12.23 -9.01
CA GLY A 202 -4.64 -12.65 -7.73
C GLY A 202 -4.40 -11.51 -6.72
N SER A 203 -5.02 -10.34 -6.93
CA SER A 203 -4.94 -9.23 -5.99
C SER A 203 -5.91 -9.41 -4.82
N ASP A 204 -5.42 -9.21 -3.59
CA ASP A 204 -6.22 -9.27 -2.35
C ASP A 204 -6.77 -7.89 -1.94
N ARG A 205 -6.20 -6.81 -2.46
CA ARG A 205 -6.58 -5.41 -2.21
C ARG A 205 -6.42 -4.57 -3.47
N ILE A 206 -7.22 -3.53 -3.58
CA ILE A 206 -7.22 -2.53 -4.66
C ILE A 206 -7.09 -1.14 -4.05
N GLY A 207 -6.26 -0.27 -4.69
CA GLY A 207 -6.10 1.11 -4.26
C GLY A 207 -5.90 2.09 -5.41
#